data_912ce5447221f925bfce230ee9317b15
#
_entry.id   912ce5447221f925bfce230ee9317b15
#
_cell.length_a   1.000
_cell.length_b   1.000
_cell.length_c   1.000
_cell.angle_alpha   90.00
_cell.angle_beta   90.00
_cell.angle_gamma   90.00
#
_symmetry.space_group_name_H-M   'P 1'
#
loop_
_entity.id
_entity.type
_entity.pdbx_description
1 polymer ?
#
loop_
_entity_poly.entity_id
_entity_poly.type
_entity_poly.pdbx_seq_one_letter_code
_entity_poly.pdbx_strand_id
1 'polypeptide(L)'
;FLGLTASIALTPLVYAALGFPGMALLYGAVGGGLVLLFLLSVREDPRAREAEPLPFVPAFRYTLGNRAFWIYALAALFLLFAVGLFAAAMPFYAKYALGLGEEATALLFASVLLAALPSVSLWARLAGALGPKRAWLWAIGLLALGALLLLWPRGLLEALPVGVLIGTGFGGVLVLGDVLLAEVIDRDAA
;
A
#
# COMPACT_ATOMS: atom_id res chain seq x y z
N PHE A 1 3.58 -3.40 -6.38
CA PHE A 1 3.76 -4.09 -5.11
C PHE A 1 5.13 -4.78 -5.02
N LEU A 2 5.49 -5.62 -6.02
CA LEU A 2 6.81 -6.29 -6.07
C LEU A 2 7.99 -5.31 -5.99
N GLY A 3 7.92 -4.18 -6.68
CA GLY A 3 8.95 -3.14 -6.64
C GLY A 3 9.12 -2.52 -5.25
N LEU A 4 8.01 -2.25 -4.54
CA LEU A 4 8.05 -1.73 -3.18
C LEU A 4 8.71 -2.74 -2.22
N THR A 5 8.29 -4.00 -2.30
CA THR A 5 8.84 -5.08 -1.46
C THR A 5 10.34 -5.30 -1.74
N ALA A 6 10.73 -5.34 -3.01
CA ALA A 6 12.12 -5.48 -3.42
C ALA A 6 12.97 -4.28 -2.93
N SER A 7 12.45 -3.05 -3.08
CA SER A 7 13.13 -1.84 -2.60
C SER A 7 13.37 -1.90 -1.10
N ILE A 8 12.35 -2.22 -0.30
CA ILE A 8 12.48 -2.29 1.17
C ILE A 8 13.50 -3.38 1.56
N ALA A 9 13.44 -4.56 0.93
CA ALA A 9 14.33 -5.67 1.25
C ALA A 9 15.80 -5.40 0.85
N LEU A 10 16.02 -4.72 -0.27
CA LEU A 10 17.36 -4.44 -0.80
C LEU A 10 18.00 -3.20 -0.19
N THR A 11 17.21 -2.27 0.35
CA THR A 11 17.71 -0.99 0.90
C THR A 11 18.85 -1.16 1.91
N PRO A 12 18.79 -2.05 2.92
CA PRO A 12 19.89 -2.22 3.87
C PRO A 12 21.18 -2.71 3.22
N LEU A 13 21.08 -3.62 2.25
CA LEU A 13 22.22 -4.17 1.53
C LEU A 13 22.89 -3.12 0.63
N VAL A 14 22.07 -2.37 -0.09
CA VAL A 14 22.54 -1.29 -0.97
C VAL A 14 23.17 -0.16 -0.16
N TYR A 15 22.57 0.19 0.98
CA TYR A 15 23.12 1.18 1.90
C TYR A 15 24.48 0.75 2.47
N ALA A 16 24.60 -0.50 2.90
CA ALA A 16 25.86 -1.03 3.42
C ALA A 16 26.98 -1.04 2.37
N ALA A 17 26.64 -1.29 1.10
CA ALA A 17 27.61 -1.38 0.01
C ALA A 17 28.02 -0.01 -0.57
N LEU A 18 27.08 0.93 -0.72
CA LEU A 18 27.25 2.17 -1.48
C LEU A 18 27.15 3.45 -0.62
N GLY A 19 26.74 3.33 0.65
CA GLY A 19 26.39 4.45 1.50
C GLY A 19 25.14 5.18 1.00
N PHE A 20 24.71 6.21 1.73
CA PHE A 20 23.50 6.98 1.39
C PHE A 20 23.55 7.64 0.00
N PRO A 21 24.64 8.33 -0.41
CA PRO A 21 24.68 8.97 -1.72
C PRO A 21 24.60 7.96 -2.88
N GLY A 22 25.33 6.84 -2.79
CA GLY A 22 25.32 5.80 -3.81
C GLY A 22 23.97 5.11 -3.92
N MET A 23 23.32 4.83 -2.80
CA MET A 23 21.96 4.30 -2.76
C MET A 23 20.95 5.26 -3.41
N ALA A 24 21.01 6.55 -3.10
CA ALA A 24 20.13 7.56 -3.67
C ALA A 24 20.29 7.68 -5.19
N LEU A 25 21.53 7.67 -5.69
CA LEU A 25 21.82 7.67 -7.12
C LEU A 25 21.31 6.40 -7.83
N LEU A 26 21.54 5.23 -7.23
CA LEU A 26 21.08 3.96 -7.80
C LEU A 26 19.56 3.92 -7.90
N TYR A 27 18.85 4.23 -6.82
CA TYR A 27 17.39 4.22 -6.82
C TYR A 27 16.80 5.31 -7.71
N GLY A 28 17.43 6.49 -7.76
CA GLY A 28 17.04 7.57 -8.67
C GLY A 28 17.22 7.17 -10.13
N ALA A 29 18.35 6.54 -10.48
CA ALA A 29 18.61 6.07 -11.83
C ALA A 29 17.67 4.94 -12.26
N VAL A 30 17.44 3.95 -11.39
CA VAL A 30 16.49 2.84 -11.66
C VAL A 30 15.07 3.37 -11.77
N GLY A 31 14.62 4.19 -10.83
CA GLY A 31 13.28 4.77 -10.85
C GLY A 31 13.05 5.67 -12.06
N GLY A 32 14.00 6.57 -12.34
CA GLY A 32 13.96 7.44 -13.53
C GLY A 32 13.98 6.63 -14.83
N GLY A 33 14.81 5.60 -14.92
CA GLY A 33 14.86 4.69 -16.06
C GLY A 33 13.55 3.95 -16.30
N LEU A 34 12.91 3.44 -15.23
CA LEU A 34 11.60 2.78 -15.31
C LEU A 34 10.50 3.75 -15.77
N VAL A 35 10.50 4.99 -15.26
CA VAL A 35 9.55 6.02 -15.72
C VAL A 35 9.76 6.35 -17.18
N LEU A 36 11.01 6.50 -17.64
CA LEU A 36 11.32 6.73 -19.07
C LEU A 36 10.88 5.55 -19.94
N LEU A 37 11.16 4.31 -19.52
CA LEU A 37 10.70 3.12 -20.22
C LEU A 37 9.18 3.06 -20.31
N PHE A 38 8.48 3.40 -19.23
CA PHE A 38 7.02 3.48 -19.21
C PHE A 38 6.52 4.51 -20.22
N LEU A 39 7.05 5.74 -20.21
CA LEU A 39 6.66 6.81 -21.11
C LEU A 39 6.90 6.45 -22.59
N LEU A 40 7.98 5.73 -22.88
CA LEU A 40 8.31 5.31 -24.26
C LEU A 40 7.46 4.10 -24.70
N SER A 41 6.98 3.28 -23.77
CA SER A 41 6.25 2.04 -24.08
C SER A 41 4.74 2.22 -24.13
N VAL A 42 4.19 3.20 -23.41
CA VAL A 42 2.75 3.48 -23.39
C VAL A 42 2.35 4.26 -24.63
N ARG A 43 1.51 3.64 -25.44
CA ARG A 43 0.81 4.33 -26.53
C ARG A 43 -0.54 4.79 -26.02
N GLU A 44 -0.80 6.08 -26.14
CA GLU A 44 -2.13 6.63 -25.85
C GLU A 44 -3.18 6.01 -26.78
N ASP A 45 -4.30 5.58 -26.23
CA ASP A 45 -5.43 5.14 -27.05
C ASP A 45 -5.96 6.34 -27.85
N PRO A 46 -6.05 6.24 -29.20
CA PRO A 46 -6.60 7.30 -30.02
C PRO A 46 -7.99 7.76 -29.56
N ARG A 47 -8.79 6.86 -28.99
CA ARG A 47 -10.12 7.17 -28.46
C ARG A 47 -10.09 8.09 -27.24
N ALA A 48 -9.02 8.04 -26.44
CA ALA A 48 -8.84 8.95 -25.32
C ALA A 48 -8.59 10.41 -25.78
N ARG A 49 -8.10 10.60 -27.01
CA ARG A 49 -7.92 11.92 -27.62
C ARG A 49 -9.21 12.55 -28.17
N GLU A 50 -10.21 11.73 -28.47
CA GLU A 50 -11.50 12.21 -29.00
C GLU A 50 -12.44 12.74 -27.88
N ALA A 51 -12.13 12.43 -26.63
CA ALA A 51 -12.86 13.01 -25.49
C ALA A 51 -12.49 14.48 -25.36
N GLU A 52 -13.47 15.38 -25.52
CA GLU A 52 -13.25 16.82 -25.26
C GLU A 52 -12.73 17.01 -23.83
N PRO A 53 -11.53 17.61 -23.66
CA PRO A 53 -11.00 17.83 -22.32
C PRO A 53 -11.90 18.81 -21.58
N LEU A 54 -12.46 18.37 -20.46
CA LEU A 54 -13.19 19.26 -19.57
C LEU A 54 -12.25 20.38 -19.11
N PRO A 55 -12.66 21.66 -19.18
CA PRO A 55 -11.86 22.74 -18.63
C PRO A 55 -11.53 22.47 -17.17
N PHE A 56 -10.30 22.78 -16.76
CA PHE A 56 -9.79 22.45 -15.43
C PHE A 56 -10.69 22.93 -14.28
N VAL A 57 -11.18 24.18 -14.35
CA VAL A 57 -12.00 24.76 -13.28
C VAL A 57 -13.35 24.07 -13.12
N PRO A 58 -14.14 23.79 -14.18
CA PRO A 58 -15.35 23.00 -14.09
C PRO A 58 -15.11 21.57 -13.58
N ALA A 59 -14.08 20.88 -14.06
CA ALA A 59 -13.74 19.54 -13.61
C ALA A 59 -13.40 19.52 -12.11
N PHE A 60 -12.60 20.46 -11.64
CA PHE A 60 -12.24 20.61 -10.24
C PHE A 60 -13.47 20.88 -9.35
N ARG A 61 -14.34 21.81 -9.79
CA ARG A 61 -15.58 22.14 -9.07
C ARG A 61 -16.54 20.93 -9.00
N TYR A 62 -16.64 20.17 -10.08
CA TYR A 62 -17.46 18.96 -10.14
C TYR A 62 -16.96 17.91 -9.15
N THR A 63 -15.65 17.61 -9.16
CA THR A 63 -15.01 16.65 -8.25
C THR A 63 -15.19 17.06 -6.78
N LEU A 64 -14.96 18.34 -6.44
CA LEU A 64 -15.12 18.82 -5.07
C LEU A 64 -16.58 18.90 -4.62
N GLY A 65 -17.53 19.01 -5.54
CA GLY A 65 -18.96 18.93 -5.26
C GLY A 65 -19.48 17.50 -5.01
N ASN A 66 -18.70 16.50 -5.38
CA ASN A 66 -19.10 15.10 -5.26
C ASN A 66 -18.93 14.58 -3.84
N ARG A 67 -20.05 14.21 -3.20
CA ARG A 67 -20.05 13.64 -1.84
C ARG A 67 -19.31 12.28 -1.78
N ALA A 68 -19.43 11.46 -2.81
CA ALA A 68 -18.79 10.14 -2.86
C ALA A 68 -17.26 10.30 -2.90
N PHE A 69 -16.77 11.29 -3.66
CA PHE A 69 -15.35 11.65 -3.68
C PHE A 69 -14.83 12.00 -2.27
N TRP A 70 -15.52 12.85 -1.52
CA TRP A 70 -15.08 13.24 -0.18
C TRP A 70 -15.09 12.08 0.81
N ILE A 71 -16.10 11.20 0.75
CA ILE A 71 -16.13 10.01 1.61
C ILE A 71 -14.93 9.11 1.31
N TYR A 72 -14.64 8.87 0.03
CA TYR A 72 -13.50 8.08 -0.37
C TYR A 72 -12.18 8.77 0.00
N ALA A 73 -12.01 10.04 -0.32
CA ALA A 73 -10.79 10.80 -0.07
C ALA A 73 -10.44 10.87 1.42
N LEU A 74 -11.44 11.11 2.29
CA LEU A 74 -11.24 11.11 3.74
C LEU A 74 -10.90 9.71 4.25
N ALA A 75 -11.58 8.67 3.79
CA ALA A 75 -11.28 7.29 4.17
C ALA A 75 -9.84 6.91 3.75
N ALA A 76 -9.45 7.24 2.52
CA ALA A 76 -8.10 7.01 2.01
C ALA A 76 -7.03 7.81 2.78
N LEU A 77 -7.32 9.08 3.11
CA LEU A 77 -6.43 9.93 3.91
C LEU A 77 -6.15 9.31 5.28
N PHE A 78 -7.20 8.97 6.02
CA PHE A 78 -7.05 8.37 7.36
C PHE A 78 -6.36 7.01 7.29
N LEU A 79 -6.65 6.21 6.26
CA LEU A 79 -6.02 4.92 6.07
C LEU A 79 -4.51 5.06 5.77
N LEU A 80 -4.13 5.94 4.84
CA LEU A 80 -2.72 6.20 4.53
C LEU A 80 -1.97 6.77 5.73
N PHE A 81 -2.62 7.65 6.49
CA PHE A 81 -2.06 8.18 7.74
C PHE A 81 -1.83 7.05 8.75
N ALA A 82 -2.81 6.18 8.97
CA ALA A 82 -2.69 5.06 9.89
C ALA A 82 -1.59 4.06 9.46
N VAL A 83 -1.50 3.74 8.17
CA VAL A 83 -0.45 2.87 7.62
C VAL A 83 0.93 3.52 7.76
N GLY A 84 1.05 4.82 7.47
CA GLY A 84 2.31 5.56 7.63
C GLY A 84 2.76 5.63 9.08
N LEU A 85 1.84 5.92 9.99
CA LEU A 85 2.11 5.93 11.44
C LEU A 85 2.54 4.55 11.93
N PHE A 86 1.85 3.50 11.50
CA PHE A 86 2.18 2.12 11.82
C PHE A 86 3.58 1.74 11.33
N ALA A 87 3.90 2.04 10.07
CA ALA A 87 5.22 1.76 9.51
C ALA A 87 6.34 2.51 10.26
N ALA A 88 6.10 3.77 10.64
CA ALA A 88 7.05 4.55 11.41
C ALA A 88 7.20 4.05 12.86
N ALA A 89 6.13 3.59 13.50
CA ALA A 89 6.15 3.11 14.88
C ALA A 89 6.76 1.70 15.02
N MET A 90 6.70 0.88 13.98
CA MET A 90 7.05 -0.54 14.02
C MET A 90 8.51 -0.81 14.46
N PRO A 91 9.54 -0.08 13.98
CA PRO A 91 10.93 -0.27 14.47
C PRO A 91 11.07 0.04 15.95
N PHE A 92 10.37 1.06 16.44
CA PHE A 92 10.37 1.43 17.88
C PHE A 92 9.68 0.36 18.72
N TYR A 93 8.54 -0.16 18.24
CA TYR A 93 7.85 -1.26 18.88
C TYR A 93 8.73 -2.50 18.97
N ALA A 94 9.36 -2.92 17.88
CA ALA A 94 10.26 -4.07 17.86
C ALA A 94 11.42 -3.90 18.86
N LYS A 95 12.04 -2.71 18.88
CA LYS A 95 13.19 -2.44 19.73
C LYS A 95 12.84 -2.26 21.21
N TYR A 96 11.82 -1.46 21.51
CA TYR A 96 11.56 -1.02 22.90
C TYR A 96 10.46 -1.84 23.60
N ALA A 97 9.47 -2.35 22.85
CA ALA A 97 8.43 -3.17 23.45
C ALA A 97 8.77 -4.67 23.44
N LEU A 98 9.34 -5.16 22.35
CA LEU A 98 9.68 -6.57 22.19
C LEU A 98 11.16 -6.87 22.52
N GLY A 99 12.03 -5.86 22.69
CA GLY A 99 13.45 -6.05 22.95
C GLY A 99 14.24 -6.74 21.82
N LEU A 100 13.76 -6.62 20.56
CA LEU A 100 14.34 -7.31 19.42
C LEU A 100 15.59 -6.60 18.90
N GLY A 101 16.58 -7.39 18.50
CA GLY A 101 17.71 -6.91 17.71
C GLY A 101 17.33 -6.66 16.24
N GLU A 102 18.28 -6.16 15.45
CA GLU A 102 18.06 -5.77 14.05
C GLU A 102 17.62 -6.94 13.18
N GLU A 103 18.22 -8.12 13.31
CA GLU A 103 17.86 -9.32 12.55
C GLU A 103 16.42 -9.80 12.84
N ALA A 104 16.05 -9.85 14.13
CA ALA A 104 14.71 -10.25 14.54
C ALA A 104 13.65 -9.22 14.11
N THR A 105 14.02 -7.93 14.12
CA THR A 105 13.16 -6.86 13.58
C THR A 105 12.96 -7.04 12.08
N ALA A 106 14.00 -7.35 11.32
CA ALA A 106 13.91 -7.62 9.89
C ALA A 106 13.01 -8.84 9.59
N LEU A 107 13.08 -9.90 10.39
CA LEU A 107 12.18 -11.07 10.26
C LEU A 107 10.72 -10.72 10.52
N LEU A 108 10.46 -9.85 11.51
CA LEU A 108 9.11 -9.37 11.77
C LEU A 108 8.55 -8.57 10.59
N PHE A 109 9.32 -7.66 10.01
CA PHE A 109 8.93 -6.95 8.80
C PHE A 109 8.75 -7.88 7.60
N ALA A 110 9.65 -8.85 7.43
CA ALA A 110 9.54 -9.84 6.38
C ALA A 110 8.24 -10.65 6.48
N SER A 111 7.80 -11.00 7.70
CA SER A 111 6.52 -11.72 7.90
C SER A 111 5.32 -10.93 7.39
N VAL A 112 5.29 -9.61 7.59
CA VAL A 112 4.25 -8.72 7.07
C VAL A 112 4.28 -8.68 5.54
N LEU A 113 5.45 -8.47 4.95
CA LEU A 113 5.59 -8.34 3.49
C LEU A 113 5.31 -9.66 2.76
N LEU A 114 5.84 -10.78 3.27
CA LEU A 114 5.63 -12.10 2.68
C LEU A 114 4.17 -12.56 2.77
N ALA A 115 3.45 -12.15 3.80
CA ALA A 115 2.02 -12.44 3.91
C ALA A 115 1.17 -11.54 3.00
N ALA A 116 1.58 -10.29 2.80
CA ALA A 116 0.86 -9.35 1.94
C ALA A 116 0.83 -9.80 0.47
N LEU A 117 1.92 -10.36 -0.06
CA LEU A 117 2.02 -10.78 -1.45
C LEU A 117 0.96 -11.82 -1.87
N PRO A 118 0.85 -12.99 -1.23
CA PRO A 118 -0.16 -13.98 -1.60
C PRO A 118 -1.59 -13.56 -1.26
N SER A 119 -1.75 -12.66 -0.27
CA SER A 119 -3.07 -12.17 0.13
C SER A 119 -3.77 -11.36 -0.97
N VAL A 120 -3.04 -10.76 -1.91
CA VAL A 120 -3.59 -10.08 -3.09
C VAL A 120 -4.57 -10.97 -3.84
N SER A 121 -4.16 -12.21 -4.12
CA SER A 121 -5.01 -13.19 -4.83
C SER A 121 -6.24 -13.58 -4.01
N LEU A 122 -6.09 -13.72 -2.70
CA LEU A 122 -7.19 -14.01 -1.78
C LEU A 122 -8.23 -12.88 -1.81
N TRP A 123 -7.78 -11.63 -1.68
CA TRP A 123 -8.66 -10.47 -1.68
C TRP A 123 -9.34 -10.22 -3.02
N ALA A 124 -8.65 -10.48 -4.14
CA ALA A 124 -9.26 -10.43 -5.46
C ALA A 124 -10.44 -11.43 -5.60
N ARG A 125 -10.28 -12.65 -5.10
CA ARG A 125 -11.37 -13.65 -5.07
C ARG A 125 -12.51 -13.25 -4.14
N LEU A 126 -12.18 -12.74 -2.95
CA LEU A 126 -13.17 -12.25 -1.99
C LEU A 126 -13.96 -11.06 -2.54
N ALA A 127 -13.32 -10.15 -3.26
CA ALA A 127 -13.99 -9.04 -3.92
C ALA A 127 -14.97 -9.51 -5.00
N GLY A 128 -14.61 -10.56 -5.75
CA GLY A 128 -15.54 -11.19 -6.70
C GLY A 128 -16.78 -11.81 -6.04
N ALA A 129 -16.63 -12.38 -4.84
CA ALA A 129 -17.71 -13.06 -4.13
C ALA A 129 -18.58 -12.13 -3.26
N LEU A 130 -17.98 -11.17 -2.56
CA LEU A 130 -18.64 -10.30 -1.57
C LEU A 130 -18.92 -8.88 -2.08
N GLY A 131 -18.31 -8.53 -3.20
CA GLY A 131 -18.21 -7.17 -3.71
C GLY A 131 -17.02 -6.40 -3.10
N PRO A 132 -16.43 -5.44 -3.86
CA PRO A 132 -15.19 -4.76 -3.50
C PRO A 132 -15.31 -3.97 -2.18
N LYS A 133 -16.42 -3.29 -1.94
CA LYS A 133 -16.64 -2.52 -0.71
C LYS A 133 -16.60 -3.39 0.55
N ARG A 134 -17.30 -4.54 0.54
CA ARG A 134 -17.34 -5.44 1.70
C ARG A 134 -15.97 -6.08 1.92
N ALA A 135 -15.32 -6.54 0.86
CA ALA A 135 -13.98 -7.10 0.95
C ALA A 135 -12.98 -6.09 1.53
N TRP A 136 -13.04 -4.82 1.12
CA TRP A 136 -12.19 -3.77 1.65
C TRP A 136 -12.42 -3.50 3.15
N LEU A 137 -13.68 -3.46 3.59
CA LEU A 137 -14.00 -3.32 5.02
C LEU A 137 -13.47 -4.50 5.84
N TRP A 138 -13.51 -5.73 5.32
CA TRP A 138 -12.91 -6.89 5.95
C TRP A 138 -11.38 -6.78 6.02
N ALA A 139 -10.73 -6.28 4.97
CA ALA A 139 -9.28 -6.05 4.95
C ALA A 139 -8.85 -5.02 5.99
N ILE A 140 -9.58 -3.89 6.12
CA ILE A 140 -9.36 -2.88 7.16
C ILE A 140 -9.60 -3.48 8.55
N GLY A 141 -10.68 -4.23 8.73
CA GLY A 141 -10.98 -4.90 9.99
C GLY A 141 -9.87 -5.85 10.43
N LEU A 142 -9.32 -6.62 9.47
CA LEU A 142 -8.21 -7.54 9.73
C LEU A 142 -6.92 -6.77 10.09
N LEU A 143 -6.63 -5.67 9.39
CA LEU A 143 -5.51 -4.80 9.70
C LEU A 143 -5.63 -4.19 11.10
N ALA A 144 -6.81 -3.67 11.44
CA ALA A 144 -7.09 -3.10 12.74
C ALA A 144 -6.99 -4.15 13.87
N LEU A 145 -7.50 -5.35 13.64
CA LEU A 145 -7.37 -6.47 14.57
C LEU A 145 -5.90 -6.83 14.79
N GLY A 146 -5.12 -6.93 13.70
CA GLY A 146 -3.69 -7.18 13.80
C GLY A 146 -2.95 -6.10 14.60
N ALA A 147 -3.29 -4.83 14.38
CA ALA A 147 -2.72 -3.72 15.15
C ALA A 147 -3.06 -3.81 16.65
N LEU A 148 -4.29 -4.19 17.00
CA LEU A 148 -4.68 -4.43 18.40
C LEU A 148 -3.95 -5.62 19.01
N LEU A 149 -3.80 -6.70 18.26
CA LEU A 149 -3.11 -7.90 18.72
C LEU A 149 -1.61 -7.68 18.96
N LEU A 150 -0.99 -6.62 18.41
CA LEU A 150 0.39 -6.25 18.74
C LEU A 150 0.59 -5.85 20.21
N LEU A 151 -0.47 -5.56 20.95
CA LEU A 151 -0.37 -5.29 22.39
C LEU A 151 -0.03 -6.53 23.22
N TRP A 152 -0.18 -7.74 22.66
CA TRP A 152 -0.04 -9.00 23.37
C TRP A 152 1.35 -9.64 23.33
N PRO A 153 2.08 -9.67 22.17
CA PRO A 153 3.36 -10.34 22.05
C PRO A 153 4.42 -9.77 22.99
N ARG A 154 5.23 -10.67 23.54
CA ARG A 154 6.36 -10.36 24.39
C ARG A 154 7.71 -10.71 23.73
N GLY A 155 7.66 -11.25 22.53
CA GLY A 155 8.85 -11.65 21.77
C GLY A 155 8.54 -11.95 20.30
N LEU A 156 9.59 -12.28 19.54
CA LEU A 156 9.50 -12.48 18.10
C LEU A 156 8.49 -13.57 17.71
N LEU A 157 8.56 -14.75 18.34
CA LEU A 157 7.73 -15.89 17.96
C LEU A 157 6.22 -15.62 18.09
N GLU A 158 5.84 -14.83 19.09
CA GLU A 158 4.45 -14.43 19.28
C GLU A 158 4.05 -13.30 18.32
N ALA A 159 5.00 -12.44 17.92
CA ALA A 159 4.76 -11.32 17.02
C ALA A 159 4.67 -11.76 15.53
N LEU A 160 5.34 -12.82 15.11
CA LEU A 160 5.34 -13.30 13.73
C LEU A 160 3.92 -13.60 13.20
N PRO A 161 3.06 -14.39 13.86
CA PRO A 161 1.70 -14.63 13.39
C PRO A 161 0.85 -13.36 13.33
N VAL A 162 1.09 -12.42 14.25
CA VAL A 162 0.43 -11.10 14.18
C VAL A 162 0.93 -10.30 12.99
N GLY A 163 2.22 -10.37 12.67
CA GLY A 163 2.79 -9.79 11.45
C GLY A 163 2.16 -10.37 10.17
N VAL A 164 1.95 -11.68 10.11
CA VAL A 164 1.24 -12.34 9.00
C VAL A 164 -0.20 -11.82 8.87
N LEU A 165 -0.91 -11.67 9.97
CA LEU A 165 -2.28 -11.15 9.99
C LEU A 165 -2.33 -9.71 9.44
N ILE A 166 -1.43 -8.86 9.93
CA ILE A 166 -1.29 -7.46 9.48
C ILE A 166 -0.96 -7.41 8.00
N GLY A 167 0.01 -8.22 7.54
CA GLY A 167 0.40 -8.29 6.13
C GLY A 167 -0.75 -8.72 5.24
N THR A 168 -1.54 -9.69 5.68
CA THR A 168 -2.74 -10.13 4.96
C THR A 168 -3.77 -9.00 4.83
N GLY A 169 -4.07 -8.28 5.91
CA GLY A 169 -4.96 -7.12 5.87
C GLY A 169 -4.42 -6.00 4.99
N PHE A 170 -3.13 -5.70 5.10
CA PHE A 170 -2.44 -4.67 4.32
C PHE A 170 -2.51 -4.92 2.80
N GLY A 171 -2.25 -6.16 2.35
CA GLY A 171 -2.38 -6.52 0.94
C GLY A 171 -3.79 -6.30 0.40
N GLY A 172 -4.83 -6.59 1.19
CA GLY A 172 -6.22 -6.33 0.83
C GLY A 172 -6.54 -4.85 0.73
N VAL A 173 -6.08 -4.07 1.69
CA VAL A 173 -6.29 -2.61 1.71
C VAL A 173 -5.70 -1.95 0.47
N LEU A 174 -4.48 -2.33 0.07
CA LEU A 174 -3.80 -1.76 -1.09
C LEU A 174 -4.51 -2.10 -2.41
N VAL A 175 -4.83 -3.38 -2.62
CA VAL A 175 -5.41 -3.82 -3.90
C VAL A 175 -6.85 -3.35 -4.08
N LEU A 176 -7.64 -3.44 -3.01
CA LEU A 176 -9.06 -3.10 -3.10
C LEU A 176 -9.31 -1.59 -3.07
N GLY A 177 -8.37 -0.80 -2.55
CA GLY A 177 -8.42 0.66 -2.61
C GLY A 177 -8.48 1.18 -4.05
N ASP A 178 -7.61 0.67 -4.91
CA ASP A 178 -7.56 1.04 -6.33
C ASP A 178 -8.83 0.61 -7.07
N VAL A 179 -9.36 -0.60 -6.76
CA VAL A 179 -10.61 -1.10 -7.35
C VAL A 179 -11.80 -0.23 -6.96
N LEU A 180 -11.87 0.20 -5.71
CA LEU A 180 -12.94 1.09 -5.24
C LEU A 180 -12.85 2.48 -5.85
N LEU A 181 -11.65 3.01 -6.06
CA LEU A 181 -11.46 4.28 -6.75
C LEU A 181 -12.01 4.21 -8.17
N ALA A 182 -11.67 3.15 -8.91
CA ALA A 182 -12.20 2.93 -10.26
C ALA A 182 -13.75 2.85 -10.26
N GLU A 183 -14.35 2.11 -9.30
CA GLU A 183 -15.81 2.01 -9.18
C GLU A 183 -16.48 3.37 -8.87
N VAL A 184 -15.84 4.22 -8.07
CA VAL A 184 -16.36 5.57 -7.79
C VAL A 184 -16.35 6.42 -9.06
N ILE A 185 -15.29 6.33 -9.86
CA ILE A 185 -15.14 7.08 -11.12
C ILE A 185 -16.19 6.60 -12.13
N ASP A 186 -16.37 5.29 -12.29
CA ASP A 186 -17.31 4.71 -13.25
C ASP A 186 -18.78 5.06 -12.92
N ARG A 187 -19.14 5.14 -11.64
CA ARG A 187 -20.49 5.56 -11.22
C ARG A 187 -20.80 7.02 -11.49
N ASP A 188 -19.80 7.86 -11.55
CA ASP A 188 -19.98 9.28 -11.86
C ASP A 188 -20.10 9.53 -13.37
N ALA A 189 -19.66 8.58 -14.20
CA ALA A 189 -19.73 8.65 -15.66
C ALA A 189 -21.07 8.09 -16.22
N ALA A 190 -21.90 7.43 -15.41
CA ALA A 190 -23.17 6.82 -15.78
C ALA A 190 -24.36 7.70 -15.37
#